data_d819453d1d8526813105b282e6803ed8
#
_entry.id   d819453d1d8526813105b282e6803ed8
#
_cell.length_a   1.000
_cell.length_b   1.000
_cell.length_c   1.000
_cell.angle_alpha   90.00
_cell.angle_beta   90.00
_cell.angle_gamma   90.00
#
_symmetry.space_group_name_H-M   'P 1'
#
loop_
_entity.id
_entity.type
_entity.pdbx_description
1 polymer ?
#
loop_
_entity_poly.entity_id
_entity_poly.type
_entity_poly.pdbx_seq_one_letter_code
_entity_poly.pdbx_strand_id
1 'polypeptide(L)'
;MDASDVEQDHETLSAAQAARDDDAPTHARSWLLATHSGTLCSLSTKRGLKGFPFGSVVPFALTADGRPYILVAKIAAHTANLKADPRASLFLQQPKVDGDPQSGWRLTVMGTWEEVAADDPALPELHARYVQRVPA
;
A
#
# COMPACT_ATOMS: atom_id res chain seq x y z
N MET A 1 -21.56 34.77 7.06
CA MET A 1 -21.77 33.33 6.83
C MET A 1 -22.82 32.87 7.82
N ASP A 2 -23.98 32.52 7.35
CA ASP A 2 -25.09 32.07 8.18
C ASP A 2 -24.86 30.59 8.59
N ALA A 3 -25.37 30.20 9.76
CA ALA A 3 -25.26 28.82 10.26
C ALA A 3 -25.86 27.78 9.29
N SER A 4 -26.88 28.19 8.53
CA SER A 4 -27.48 27.35 7.49
C SER A 4 -26.56 27.07 6.31
N ASP A 5 -25.69 28.01 5.94
CA ASP A 5 -24.73 27.83 4.86
C ASP A 5 -23.63 26.83 5.24
N VAL A 6 -23.19 26.88 6.52
CA VAL A 6 -22.18 25.95 7.05
C VAL A 6 -22.72 24.52 7.12
N GLU A 7 -23.99 24.37 7.49
CA GLU A 7 -24.64 23.06 7.60
C GLU A 7 -24.88 22.43 6.22
N GLN A 8 -25.24 23.21 5.21
CA GLN A 8 -25.38 22.73 3.84
C GLN A 8 -24.04 22.32 3.22
N ASP A 9 -22.99 23.06 3.44
CA ASP A 9 -21.65 22.72 2.97
C ASP A 9 -21.14 21.43 3.60
N HIS A 10 -21.42 21.21 4.89
CA HIS A 10 -21.04 20.00 5.59
C HIS A 10 -21.79 18.77 5.09
N GLU A 11 -23.08 18.90 4.80
CA GLU A 11 -23.90 17.82 4.24
C GLU A 11 -23.48 17.46 2.83
N THR A 12 -23.13 18.42 1.99
CA THR A 12 -22.61 18.21 0.63
C THR A 12 -21.26 17.49 0.65
N LEU A 13 -20.36 17.85 1.54
CA LEU A 13 -19.07 17.19 1.72
C LEU A 13 -19.22 15.75 2.20
N SER A 14 -20.19 15.49 3.09
CA SER A 14 -20.49 14.15 3.60
C SER A 14 -21.04 13.24 2.50
N ALA A 15 -21.95 13.73 1.65
CA ALA A 15 -22.47 12.98 0.51
C ALA A 15 -21.38 12.67 -0.52
N ALA A 16 -20.50 13.62 -0.83
CA ALA A 16 -19.38 13.41 -1.73
C ALA A 16 -18.35 12.40 -1.17
N GLN A 17 -18.15 12.38 0.14
CA GLN A 17 -17.29 11.41 0.80
C GLN A 17 -17.90 10.00 0.74
N ALA A 18 -19.19 9.85 1.01
CA ALA A 18 -19.91 8.59 0.91
C ALA A 18 -19.87 8.02 -0.51
N ALA A 19 -20.06 8.86 -1.54
CA ALA A 19 -19.96 8.44 -2.94
C ALA A 19 -18.55 7.96 -3.30
N ARG A 20 -17.50 8.61 -2.78
CA ARG A 20 -16.11 8.16 -2.96
C ARG A 20 -15.82 6.85 -2.25
N ASP A 21 -16.37 6.64 -1.06
CA ASP A 21 -16.20 5.41 -0.29
C ASP A 21 -16.87 4.23 -0.99
N ASP A 22 -18.03 4.41 -1.64
CA ASP A 22 -18.69 3.39 -2.44
C ASP A 22 -17.85 2.94 -3.64
N ASP A 23 -17.10 3.86 -4.26
CA ASP A 23 -16.20 3.58 -5.39
C ASP A 23 -14.78 3.13 -4.94
N ALA A 24 -14.46 3.18 -3.66
CA ALA A 24 -13.13 2.90 -3.13
C ALA A 24 -12.56 1.53 -3.54
N PRO A 25 -13.31 0.41 -3.51
CA PRO A 25 -12.79 -0.88 -3.95
C PRO A 25 -12.37 -0.90 -5.42
N THR A 26 -13.13 -0.25 -6.30
CA THR A 26 -12.82 -0.16 -7.73
C THR A 26 -11.57 0.69 -7.96
N HIS A 27 -11.47 1.83 -7.30
CA HIS A 27 -10.29 2.69 -7.36
C HIS A 27 -9.04 1.98 -6.82
N ALA A 28 -9.13 1.34 -5.67
CA ALA A 28 -8.04 0.59 -5.07
C ALA A 28 -7.47 -0.47 -6.03
N ARG A 29 -8.34 -1.24 -6.67
CA ARG A 29 -7.96 -2.24 -7.66
C ARG A 29 -7.25 -1.60 -8.86
N SER A 30 -7.79 -0.52 -9.41
CA SER A 30 -7.21 0.20 -10.55
C SER A 30 -5.83 0.74 -10.21
N TRP A 31 -5.65 1.34 -9.05
CA TRP A 31 -4.39 1.93 -8.62
C TRP A 31 -3.32 0.87 -8.32
N LEU A 32 -3.70 -0.25 -7.70
CA LEU A 32 -2.81 -1.40 -7.52
C LEU A 32 -2.32 -1.98 -8.84
N LEU A 33 -3.20 -2.07 -9.84
CA LEU A 33 -2.84 -2.55 -11.17
C LEU A 33 -1.97 -1.57 -11.94
N ALA A 34 -2.15 -0.26 -11.74
CA ALA A 34 -1.44 0.78 -12.47
C ALA A 34 -0.04 1.10 -11.90
N THR A 35 0.27 0.66 -10.68
CA THR A 35 1.55 0.94 -10.01
C THR A 35 2.39 -0.31 -9.84
N HIS A 36 3.72 -0.16 -9.88
CA HIS A 36 4.68 -1.27 -9.79
C HIS A 36 5.55 -1.20 -8.53
N SER A 37 5.50 -0.09 -7.81
CA SER A 37 6.23 0.11 -6.56
C SER A 37 5.45 0.99 -5.62
N GLY A 38 5.74 0.87 -4.34
CA GLY A 38 5.15 1.66 -3.30
C GLY A 38 6.07 1.80 -2.11
N THR A 39 5.61 2.48 -1.08
CA THR A 39 6.33 2.59 0.19
C THR A 39 5.76 1.59 1.18
N LEU A 40 6.60 0.64 1.58
CA LEU A 40 6.28 -0.28 2.67
C LEU A 40 6.61 0.40 3.99
N CYS A 41 5.60 0.56 4.84
CA CYS A 41 5.72 1.13 6.17
C CYS A 41 5.65 0.00 7.19
N SER A 42 6.77 -0.29 7.82
CA SER A 42 6.92 -1.35 8.83
C SER A 42 7.44 -0.75 10.15
N LEU A 43 7.51 -1.56 11.20
CA LEU A 43 7.98 -1.11 12.50
C LEU A 43 9.45 -1.49 12.69
N SER A 44 10.28 -0.50 12.96
CA SER A 44 11.74 -0.68 13.10
C SER A 44 12.09 -1.63 14.23
N THR A 45 13.06 -2.50 13.98
CA THR A 45 13.69 -3.35 14.99
C THR A 45 15.09 -2.86 15.38
N LYS A 46 15.55 -1.78 14.78
CA LYS A 46 16.88 -1.25 14.99
C LYS A 46 17.05 -0.78 16.44
N ARG A 47 18.19 -1.11 17.03
CA ARG A 47 18.52 -0.68 18.39
C ARG A 47 18.41 0.83 18.54
N GLY A 48 17.70 1.28 19.57
CA GLY A 48 17.43 2.70 19.84
C GLY A 48 16.27 3.29 19.01
N LEU A 49 15.78 2.56 18.00
CA LEU A 49 14.70 2.98 17.12
C LEU A 49 13.54 1.97 17.07
N LYS A 50 13.52 1.03 18.00
CA LYS A 50 12.51 -0.03 18.04
C LYS A 50 11.09 0.55 18.10
N GLY A 51 10.23 0.06 17.22
CA GLY A 51 8.82 0.45 17.17
C GLY A 51 8.54 1.74 16.41
N PHE A 52 9.56 2.46 15.97
CA PHE A 52 9.33 3.61 15.10
C PHE A 52 8.88 3.15 13.71
N PRO A 53 7.89 3.83 13.10
CA PRO A 53 7.52 3.57 11.72
C PRO A 53 8.70 3.78 10.76
N PHE A 54 8.90 2.84 9.86
CA PHE A 54 10.01 2.82 8.92
C PHE A 54 9.47 2.62 7.51
N GLY A 55 9.79 3.54 6.60
CA GLY A 55 9.37 3.50 5.21
C GLY A 55 10.49 3.02 4.29
N SER A 56 10.16 2.14 3.35
CA SER A 56 11.09 1.70 2.32
C SER A 56 10.37 1.54 0.99
N VAL A 57 11.03 1.92 -0.10
CA VAL A 57 10.50 1.71 -1.45
C VAL A 57 10.65 0.24 -1.81
N VAL A 58 9.55 -0.38 -2.21
CA VAL A 58 9.52 -1.78 -2.63
C VAL A 58 8.77 -1.91 -3.96
N PRO A 59 9.30 -2.69 -4.92
CA PRO A 59 8.48 -3.18 -6.01
C PRO A 59 7.53 -4.24 -5.48
N PHE A 60 6.37 -4.38 -6.10
CA PHE A 60 5.38 -5.37 -5.71
C PHE A 60 4.69 -5.97 -6.91
N ALA A 61 4.15 -7.16 -6.73
CA ALA A 61 3.25 -7.81 -7.67
C ALA A 61 1.93 -8.15 -6.97
N LEU A 62 0.98 -8.65 -7.73
CA LEU A 62 -0.35 -9.00 -7.24
C LEU A 62 -0.63 -10.48 -7.47
N THR A 63 -1.22 -11.13 -6.48
CA THR A 63 -1.79 -12.47 -6.64
C THR A 63 -2.97 -12.44 -7.62
N ALA A 64 -3.45 -13.60 -8.05
CA ALA A 64 -4.59 -13.68 -8.96
C ALA A 64 -5.86 -13.03 -8.38
N ASP A 65 -6.02 -13.04 -7.06
CA ASP A 65 -7.12 -12.41 -6.33
C ASP A 65 -6.82 -10.96 -5.88
N GLY A 66 -5.70 -10.38 -6.34
CA GLY A 66 -5.40 -8.96 -6.17
C GLY A 66 -4.69 -8.57 -4.88
N ARG A 67 -4.13 -9.52 -4.14
CA ARG A 67 -3.34 -9.22 -2.94
C ARG A 67 -1.90 -8.85 -3.31
N PRO A 68 -1.34 -7.77 -2.76
CA PRO A 68 0.04 -7.40 -3.02
C PRO A 68 1.02 -8.34 -2.32
N TYR A 69 2.13 -8.63 -2.99
CA TYR A 69 3.26 -9.32 -2.41
C TYR A 69 4.59 -8.75 -2.91
N ILE A 70 5.61 -8.92 -2.11
CA ILE A 70 6.96 -8.40 -2.38
C ILE A 70 7.98 -9.53 -2.30
N LEU A 71 9.08 -9.36 -3.02
CA LEU A 71 10.26 -10.20 -2.86
C LEU A 71 11.21 -9.50 -1.88
N VAL A 72 11.55 -10.18 -0.79
CA VAL A 72 12.37 -9.60 0.28
C VAL A 72 13.78 -10.16 0.29
N ALA A 73 14.77 -9.28 0.39
CA ALA A 73 16.15 -9.67 0.64
C ALA A 73 16.35 -9.96 2.14
N LYS A 74 17.10 -11.01 2.47
CA LYS A 74 17.35 -11.40 3.87
C LYS A 74 18.01 -10.30 4.70
N ILE A 75 18.83 -9.47 4.07
CA ILE A 75 19.59 -8.39 4.72
C ILE A 75 18.84 -7.06 4.80
N ALA A 76 17.70 -6.94 4.14
CA ALA A 76 16.95 -5.69 4.14
C ALA A 76 16.31 -5.43 5.50
N ALA A 77 16.30 -4.16 5.92
CA ALA A 77 15.72 -3.74 7.20
C ALA A 77 14.23 -4.10 7.29
N HIS A 78 13.47 -3.93 6.20
CA HIS A 78 12.05 -4.27 6.21
C HIS A 78 11.80 -5.77 6.39
N THR A 79 12.71 -6.65 5.98
CA THR A 79 12.61 -8.09 6.22
C THR A 79 12.66 -8.42 7.72
N ALA A 80 13.64 -7.87 8.43
CA ALA A 80 13.72 -8.02 9.88
C ALA A 80 12.51 -7.42 10.60
N ASN A 81 12.05 -6.26 10.13
CA ASN A 81 10.88 -5.59 10.69
C ASN A 81 9.62 -6.45 10.57
N LEU A 82 9.35 -7.02 9.40
CA LEU A 82 8.19 -7.87 9.15
C LEU A 82 8.24 -9.19 9.95
N LYS A 83 9.43 -9.75 10.14
CA LYS A 83 9.59 -10.95 10.97
C LYS A 83 9.29 -10.69 12.44
N ALA A 84 9.65 -9.51 12.95
CA ALA A 84 9.41 -9.14 14.33
C ALA A 84 7.95 -8.71 14.57
N ASP A 85 7.37 -7.95 13.63
CA ASP A 85 5.97 -7.51 13.66
C ASP A 85 5.42 -7.51 12.24
N PRO A 86 4.51 -8.43 11.90
CA PRO A 86 4.00 -8.58 10.55
C PRO A 86 2.99 -7.52 10.12
N ARG A 87 2.58 -6.63 11.02
CA ARG A 87 1.68 -5.53 10.68
C ARG A 87 2.43 -4.47 9.91
N ALA A 88 1.92 -4.13 8.73
CA ALA A 88 2.53 -3.12 7.88
C ALA A 88 1.51 -2.53 6.92
N SER A 89 1.88 -1.42 6.33
CA SER A 89 1.11 -0.73 5.30
C SER A 89 1.92 -0.62 4.02
N LEU A 90 1.26 -0.81 2.89
CA LEU A 90 1.80 -0.46 1.58
C LEU A 90 1.12 0.82 1.12
N PHE A 91 1.89 1.88 0.97
CA PHE A 91 1.41 3.19 0.54
C PHE A 91 1.74 3.41 -0.93
N LEU A 92 0.72 3.73 -1.71
CA LEU A 92 0.80 4.06 -3.12
C LEU A 92 0.32 5.49 -3.32
N GLN A 93 0.91 6.16 -4.28
CA GLN A 93 0.47 7.50 -4.67
C GLN A 93 0.53 7.64 -6.19
N GLN A 94 -0.27 8.56 -6.70
CA GLN A 94 -0.28 8.87 -8.13
C GLN A 94 1.11 9.28 -8.59
N PRO A 95 1.68 8.61 -9.62
CA PRO A 95 2.92 9.06 -10.23
C PRO A 95 2.72 10.42 -10.92
N LYS A 96 3.71 11.31 -10.83
CA LYS A 96 3.75 12.59 -11.55
C LYS A 96 2.51 13.46 -11.33
N VAL A 97 2.39 14.00 -10.12
CA VAL A 97 1.38 15.02 -9.79
C VAL A 97 1.98 16.40 -10.01
N ASP A 98 1.35 17.20 -10.88
CA ASP A 98 1.72 18.60 -11.08
C ASP A 98 1.09 19.46 -9.98
N GLY A 99 1.89 20.35 -9.38
CA GLY A 99 1.43 21.25 -8.32
C GLY A 99 1.34 20.59 -6.96
N ASP A 100 0.19 20.73 -6.28
CA ASP A 100 0.00 20.22 -4.92
C ASP A 100 0.01 18.67 -4.91
N PRO A 101 0.97 18.04 -4.22
CA PRO A 101 1.03 16.58 -4.13
C PRO A 101 -0.20 15.96 -3.47
N GLN A 102 -0.95 16.70 -2.67
CA GLN A 102 -2.18 16.22 -2.05
C GLN A 102 -3.36 16.13 -3.02
N SER A 103 -3.27 16.72 -4.21
CA SER A 103 -4.29 16.65 -5.25
C SER A 103 -4.32 15.30 -5.98
N GLY A 104 -3.23 14.53 -5.94
CA GLY A 104 -3.15 13.20 -6.52
C GLY A 104 -3.89 12.14 -5.71
N TRP A 105 -4.22 11.02 -6.36
CA TRP A 105 -4.77 9.89 -5.63
C TRP A 105 -3.68 9.22 -4.76
N ARG A 106 -4.13 8.62 -3.70
CA ARG A 106 -3.31 7.83 -2.78
C ARG A 106 -4.09 6.67 -2.23
N LEU A 107 -3.39 5.60 -1.92
CA LEU A 107 -3.96 4.38 -1.36
C LEU A 107 -3.03 3.84 -0.29
N THR A 108 -3.58 3.53 0.87
CA THR A 108 -2.89 2.80 1.92
C THR A 108 -3.53 1.43 2.09
N VAL A 109 -2.76 0.38 1.84
CA VAL A 109 -3.17 -1.00 2.08
C VAL A 109 -2.58 -1.45 3.41
N MET A 110 -3.42 -1.62 4.41
CA MET A 110 -3.00 -2.05 5.75
C MET A 110 -3.36 -3.51 5.97
N GLY A 111 -2.45 -4.25 6.60
CA GLY A 111 -2.72 -5.64 6.89
C GLY A 111 -1.57 -6.35 7.60
N THR A 112 -1.75 -7.63 7.78
CA THR A 112 -0.75 -8.53 8.33
C THR A 112 -0.06 -9.26 7.16
N TRP A 113 1.26 -9.17 7.12
CA TRP A 113 2.07 -9.76 6.06
C TRP A 113 2.54 -11.16 6.47
N GLU A 114 2.38 -12.11 5.56
CA GLU A 114 2.79 -13.49 5.76
C GLU A 114 3.99 -13.82 4.87
N GLU A 115 4.95 -14.55 5.42
CA GLU A 115 6.06 -15.08 4.64
C GLU A 115 5.59 -16.28 3.82
N VAL A 116 5.91 -16.28 2.52
CA VAL A 116 5.70 -17.44 1.66
C VAL A 116 6.92 -18.34 1.79
N ALA A 117 6.72 -19.54 2.31
CA ALA A 117 7.80 -20.50 2.53
C ALA A 117 8.44 -20.96 1.22
N ALA A 118 9.72 -21.33 1.26
CA ALA A 118 10.45 -21.77 0.08
C ALA A 118 9.88 -23.05 -0.57
N ASP A 119 9.16 -23.85 0.20
CA ASP A 119 8.48 -25.08 -0.25
C ASP A 119 6.98 -24.90 -0.51
N ASP A 120 6.47 -23.67 -0.44
CA ASP A 120 5.05 -23.38 -0.71
C ASP A 120 4.74 -23.70 -2.18
N PRO A 121 3.68 -24.48 -2.46
CA PRO A 121 3.29 -24.83 -3.83
C PRO A 121 2.95 -23.63 -4.72
N ALA A 122 2.54 -22.50 -4.12
CA ALA A 122 2.22 -21.28 -4.84
C ALA A 122 3.47 -20.49 -5.29
N LEU A 123 4.64 -20.76 -4.72
CA LEU A 123 5.85 -19.96 -4.95
C LEU A 123 6.27 -19.87 -6.43
N PRO A 124 6.26 -20.96 -7.24
CA PRO A 124 6.62 -20.85 -8.65
C PRO A 124 5.74 -19.90 -9.45
N GLU A 125 4.43 -19.91 -9.23
CA GLU A 125 3.49 -19.00 -9.88
C GLU A 125 3.70 -17.55 -9.42
N LEU A 126 3.86 -17.34 -8.13
CA LEU A 126 4.13 -16.01 -7.57
C LEU A 126 5.43 -15.43 -8.13
N HIS A 127 6.47 -16.24 -8.25
CA HIS A 127 7.74 -15.81 -8.83
C HIS A 127 7.60 -15.43 -10.30
N ALA A 128 6.90 -16.25 -11.09
CA ALA A 128 6.66 -15.98 -12.51
C ALA A 128 5.86 -14.68 -12.71
N ARG A 129 4.83 -14.46 -11.90
CA ARG A 129 4.04 -13.22 -11.92
C ARG A 129 4.88 -12.01 -11.53
N TYR A 130 5.75 -12.17 -10.54
CA TYR A 130 6.62 -11.09 -10.09
C TYR A 130 7.60 -10.63 -11.18
N VAL A 131 8.29 -11.55 -11.84
CA VAL A 131 9.27 -11.19 -12.90
C VAL A 131 8.61 -10.61 -14.14
N GLN A 132 7.36 -10.92 -14.41
CA GLN A 132 6.60 -10.30 -15.50
C GLN A 132 6.23 -8.84 -15.19
N ARG A 133 5.93 -8.55 -13.94
CA ARG A 133 5.44 -7.24 -13.51
C ARG A 133 6.57 -6.29 -13.12
N VAL A 134 7.59 -6.79 -12.48
CA VAL A 134 8.71 -6.02 -11.95
C VAL A 134 9.93 -6.23 -12.86
N PRO A 135 10.32 -5.21 -13.64
CA PRO A 135 11.51 -5.30 -14.48
C PRO A 135 12.77 -5.50 -13.64
N ALA A 136 13.74 -6.24 -14.20
CA ALA A 136 15.03 -6.45 -13.57
C ALA A 136 15.86 -5.15 -13.55
#